data_019b8237833372f8bb37b0ae10ceb277
#
_entry.id   019b8237833372f8bb37b0ae10ceb277
#
_cell.length_a   1.000
_cell.length_b   1.000
_cell.length_c   1.000
_cell.angle_alpha   90.00
_cell.angle_beta   90.00
_cell.angle_gamma   90.00
#
_symmetry.space_group_name_H-M   'P 1'
#
loop_
_entity.id
_entity.type
_entity.pdbx_description
1 polymer ?
#
loop_
_entity_poly.entity_id
_entity_poly.type
_entity_poly.pdbx_seq_one_letter_code
_entity_poly.pdbx_strand_id
1 'polypeptide(L)'
;MNFAANGFPWLSLAGGLPLLGAVVVTLVPGLPADSAAADARARDNMAKVLALLFSLATLVVVIIIAVRFQTGRGAAAFQFTEEYSWIPQFGVHYALGVDGIALVLIAMSAVLMPVVILASWQDVTESSRRSVKTYFALLLVLETMMIGVFAATDVFLFYVFFEAMLIPMYFMIGSYGVGKRQYAAVKFLLYSLLGGLLMLVAVIALYVYSTRSPVTGQHGTFLFGVLEHVVLTPTVQKWLFLGFFVAFAIKAPLWPFHTWLPDAAASAQPGAAVLLVGVLDKVGTFGMLRYCFELFPAGAKYFTPLVVTLAVIGVIYGAIVAIGQQDLKRLIAYTSISHFGFIALGVFVMTSQGVAGATLYMVNHGFVTGALFLLAGFMIMRRGSSLIADYGGVQKVAPVLAGLFLVSGLAGLSLPGLSTFVSEFMVLLGSFSRYKVPAVIATAGIILAAIYILWMYQRTMNGPTVSSVSDMADLRPREILAVGPLLALVVFVGVYPKPVLDIINPAVQTTMTQVHTTDPRPAHPVPGFTLTVKAGWYAYAPLPGPGGLGDGFPQSGNGVAP
;
A
#
# COMPACT_ATOMS: atom_id res chain seq x y z
N MET A 1 28.02 11.43 -18.39
CA MET A 1 27.26 10.53 -17.51
C MET A 1 28.20 9.40 -17.08
N ASN A 2 28.58 9.37 -15.81
CA ASN A 2 29.49 8.34 -15.29
C ASN A 2 28.68 7.12 -14.85
N PHE A 3 28.39 6.21 -15.77
CA PHE A 3 27.69 4.95 -15.50
C PHE A 3 28.45 3.99 -14.56
N ALA A 4 29.73 4.22 -14.34
CA ALA A 4 30.58 3.35 -13.54
C ALA A 4 30.37 3.50 -12.01
N ALA A 5 29.78 4.60 -11.53
CA ALA A 5 29.55 4.86 -10.11
C ALA A 5 28.22 4.29 -9.57
N ASN A 6 27.19 4.13 -10.41
CA ASN A 6 25.82 3.81 -10.00
C ASN A 6 25.36 2.36 -10.28
N GLY A 7 26.21 1.49 -10.84
CA GLY A 7 25.82 0.14 -11.22
C GLY A 7 24.76 0.10 -12.34
N PHE A 8 24.07 -1.04 -12.48
CA PHE A 8 23.00 -1.19 -13.49
C PHE A 8 21.70 -0.51 -12.97
N PRO A 9 21.00 0.32 -13.78
CA PRO A 9 19.83 1.10 -13.35
C PRO A 9 18.57 0.24 -13.25
N TRP A 10 18.48 -0.61 -12.23
CA TRP A 10 17.37 -1.56 -12.03
C TRP A 10 16.04 -0.88 -11.78
N LEU A 11 16.02 0.21 -10.99
CA LEU A 11 14.78 0.91 -10.64
C LEU A 11 14.27 1.75 -11.80
N SER A 12 15.17 2.43 -12.53
CA SER A 12 14.81 3.11 -13.77
C SER A 12 14.29 2.13 -14.82
N LEU A 13 14.85 0.92 -14.91
CA LEU A 13 14.33 -0.12 -15.81
C LEU A 13 12.93 -0.56 -15.37
N ALA A 14 12.72 -0.82 -14.06
CA ALA A 14 11.43 -1.23 -13.53
C ALA A 14 10.33 -0.18 -13.79
N GLY A 15 10.62 1.11 -13.57
CA GLY A 15 9.69 2.20 -13.85
C GLY A 15 9.56 2.56 -15.33
N GLY A 16 10.63 2.38 -16.12
CA GLY A 16 10.67 2.72 -17.54
C GLY A 16 9.95 1.71 -18.45
N LEU A 17 9.96 0.42 -18.09
CA LEU A 17 9.30 -0.62 -18.87
C LEU A 17 7.78 -0.38 -19.04
N PRO A 18 6.99 -0.10 -17.99
CA PRO A 18 5.58 0.18 -18.18
C PRO A 18 5.35 1.46 -18.99
N LEU A 19 6.19 2.49 -18.81
CA LEU A 19 6.08 3.72 -19.60
C LEU A 19 6.33 3.46 -21.10
N LEU A 20 7.36 2.68 -21.42
CA LEU A 20 7.62 2.23 -22.78
C LEU A 20 6.43 1.43 -23.31
N GLY A 21 5.89 0.53 -22.51
CA GLY A 21 4.69 -0.24 -22.83
C GLY A 21 3.48 0.65 -23.13
N ALA A 22 3.27 1.72 -22.34
CA ALA A 22 2.21 2.69 -22.58
C ALA A 22 2.37 3.38 -23.95
N VAL A 23 3.60 3.79 -24.30
CA VAL A 23 3.90 4.37 -25.62
C VAL A 23 3.62 3.35 -26.72
N VAL A 24 4.11 2.13 -26.62
CA VAL A 24 3.90 1.08 -27.62
C VAL A 24 2.43 0.76 -27.80
N VAL A 25 1.66 0.65 -26.71
CA VAL A 25 0.20 0.41 -26.76
C VAL A 25 -0.55 1.56 -27.43
N THR A 26 -0.15 2.81 -27.21
CA THR A 26 -0.78 3.97 -27.88
C THR A 26 -0.45 4.03 -29.36
N LEU A 27 0.71 3.55 -29.79
CA LEU A 27 1.14 3.50 -31.18
C LEU A 27 0.50 2.36 -31.98
N VAL A 28 -0.24 1.43 -31.34
CA VAL A 28 -1.02 0.41 -32.05
C VAL A 28 -1.94 1.11 -33.06
N PRO A 29 -1.86 0.79 -34.38
CA PRO A 29 -2.55 1.55 -35.41
C PRO A 29 -4.05 1.65 -35.17
N GLY A 30 -4.63 2.84 -35.37
CA GLY A 30 -6.08 3.02 -35.48
C GLY A 30 -6.56 2.38 -36.79
N LEU A 31 -7.72 1.74 -36.76
CA LEU A 31 -8.34 1.25 -37.98
C LEU A 31 -9.24 2.35 -38.57
N PRO A 32 -9.44 2.36 -39.92
CA PRO A 32 -10.45 3.19 -40.58
C PRO A 32 -11.84 2.93 -40.01
N ALA A 33 -12.73 3.92 -40.09
CA ALA A 33 -14.08 3.83 -39.55
C ALA A 33 -14.91 2.66 -40.15
N ASP A 34 -14.56 2.24 -41.36
CA ASP A 34 -15.22 1.18 -42.09
C ASP A 34 -14.61 -0.21 -41.89
N SER A 35 -13.68 -0.34 -40.94
CA SER A 35 -13.03 -1.64 -40.68
C SER A 35 -14.02 -2.68 -40.12
N ALA A 36 -13.81 -3.93 -40.51
CA ALA A 36 -14.63 -5.02 -39.97
C ALA A 36 -14.49 -5.12 -38.42
N ALA A 37 -15.60 -5.48 -37.75
CA ALA A 37 -15.61 -5.65 -36.29
C ALA A 37 -14.55 -6.67 -35.80
N ALA A 38 -14.15 -7.64 -36.63
CA ALA A 38 -13.11 -8.60 -36.34
C ALA A 38 -11.72 -7.93 -36.20
N ASP A 39 -11.40 -6.97 -37.10
CA ASP A 39 -10.13 -6.25 -37.10
C ASP A 39 -10.02 -5.32 -35.88
N ALA A 40 -11.14 -4.69 -35.50
CA ALA A 40 -11.19 -3.87 -34.28
C ALA A 40 -10.94 -4.71 -33.02
N ARG A 41 -11.54 -5.91 -32.93
CA ARG A 41 -11.29 -6.85 -31.82
C ARG A 41 -9.83 -7.36 -31.78
N ALA A 42 -9.25 -7.66 -32.95
CA ALA A 42 -7.86 -8.10 -33.05
C ALA A 42 -6.91 -7.02 -32.53
N ARG A 43 -7.12 -5.77 -32.95
CA ARG A 43 -6.35 -4.60 -32.49
C ARG A 43 -6.47 -4.39 -30.97
N ASP A 44 -7.69 -4.42 -30.43
CA ASP A 44 -7.91 -4.22 -29.01
C ASP A 44 -7.29 -5.35 -28.18
N ASN A 45 -7.33 -6.59 -28.68
CA ASN A 45 -6.63 -7.70 -28.05
C ASN A 45 -5.12 -7.54 -28.12
N MET A 46 -4.56 -7.02 -29.23
CA MET A 46 -3.13 -6.73 -29.34
C MET A 46 -2.70 -5.69 -28.28
N ALA A 47 -3.45 -4.60 -28.10
CA ALA A 47 -3.17 -3.59 -27.07
C ALA A 47 -3.18 -4.20 -25.67
N LYS A 48 -4.15 -5.08 -25.35
CA LYS A 48 -4.25 -5.79 -24.07
C LYS A 48 -3.08 -6.75 -23.83
N VAL A 49 -2.71 -7.52 -24.87
CA VAL A 49 -1.58 -8.47 -24.80
C VAL A 49 -0.27 -7.72 -24.61
N LEU A 50 -0.04 -6.63 -25.35
CA LEU A 50 1.16 -5.80 -25.17
C LEU A 50 1.22 -5.22 -23.76
N ALA A 51 0.13 -4.67 -23.24
CA ALA A 51 0.07 -4.16 -21.87
C ALA A 51 0.41 -5.26 -20.85
N LEU A 52 -0.13 -6.47 -21.02
CA LEU A 52 0.16 -7.61 -20.16
C LEU A 52 1.64 -8.02 -20.24
N LEU A 53 2.22 -8.05 -21.42
CA LEU A 53 3.64 -8.42 -21.59
C LEU A 53 4.57 -7.41 -20.91
N PHE A 54 4.32 -6.10 -21.06
CA PHE A 54 5.12 -5.09 -20.39
C PHE A 54 4.98 -5.14 -18.87
N SER A 55 3.77 -5.33 -18.34
CA SER A 55 3.57 -5.47 -16.89
C SER A 55 4.21 -6.75 -16.33
N LEU A 56 4.19 -7.87 -17.06
CA LEU A 56 4.90 -9.09 -16.68
C LEU A 56 6.42 -8.91 -16.74
N ALA A 57 6.93 -8.20 -17.75
CA ALA A 57 8.36 -7.87 -17.81
C ALA A 57 8.78 -7.00 -16.61
N THR A 58 7.96 -6.03 -16.24
CA THR A 58 8.16 -5.21 -15.02
C THR A 58 8.18 -6.09 -13.77
N LEU A 59 7.21 -6.99 -13.63
CA LEU A 59 7.16 -7.94 -12.51
C LEU A 59 8.43 -8.79 -12.42
N VAL A 60 8.95 -9.28 -13.56
CA VAL A 60 10.21 -10.05 -13.59
C VAL A 60 11.38 -9.20 -13.09
N VAL A 61 11.51 -7.93 -13.53
CA VAL A 61 12.56 -7.02 -13.05
C VAL A 61 12.43 -6.80 -11.53
N VAL A 62 11.23 -6.57 -11.03
CA VAL A 62 10.98 -6.38 -9.58
C VAL A 62 11.30 -7.65 -8.79
N ILE A 63 11.00 -8.84 -9.31
CA ILE A 63 11.41 -10.11 -8.69
C ILE A 63 12.95 -10.22 -8.63
N ILE A 64 13.67 -9.83 -9.69
CA ILE A 64 15.13 -9.83 -9.69
C ILE A 64 15.68 -8.89 -8.62
N ILE A 65 15.10 -7.68 -8.48
CA ILE A 65 15.45 -6.72 -7.43
C ILE A 65 15.20 -7.36 -6.04
N ALA A 66 14.03 -7.96 -5.82
CA ALA A 66 13.67 -8.57 -4.54
C ALA A 66 14.60 -9.75 -4.16
N VAL A 67 14.98 -10.60 -5.12
CA VAL A 67 15.90 -11.73 -4.89
C VAL A 67 17.32 -11.25 -4.58
N ARG A 68 17.76 -10.12 -5.17
CA ARG A 68 19.08 -9.54 -4.94
C ARG A 68 19.14 -8.61 -3.74
N PHE A 69 18.00 -8.26 -3.15
CA PHE A 69 17.92 -7.39 -1.99
C PHE A 69 18.54 -8.04 -0.77
N GLN A 70 19.43 -7.32 -0.10
CA GLN A 70 20.17 -7.79 1.07
C GLN A 70 19.43 -7.42 2.35
N THR A 71 19.12 -8.41 3.18
CA THR A 71 18.48 -8.22 4.49
C THR A 71 19.44 -8.45 5.66
N GLY A 72 20.72 -8.75 5.36
CA GLY A 72 21.74 -9.07 6.36
C GLY A 72 22.24 -7.87 7.17
N ARG A 73 22.97 -8.15 8.27
CA ARG A 73 23.66 -7.11 9.06
C ARG A 73 24.68 -6.38 8.19
N GLY A 74 24.65 -5.04 8.21
CA GLY A 74 25.54 -4.20 7.42
C GLY A 74 25.06 -3.92 5.99
N ALA A 75 23.85 -4.39 5.60
CA ALA A 75 23.23 -3.94 4.37
C ALA A 75 22.98 -2.43 4.41
N ALA A 76 23.16 -1.76 3.26
CA ALA A 76 22.86 -0.34 3.13
C ALA A 76 21.36 -0.08 3.40
N ALA A 77 21.04 1.07 4.01
CA ALA A 77 19.65 1.47 4.27
C ALA A 77 18.85 1.57 2.96
N PHE A 78 19.45 2.16 1.93
CA PHE A 78 18.91 2.17 0.57
C PHE A 78 19.80 1.32 -0.34
N GLN A 79 19.19 0.47 -1.15
CA GLN A 79 19.84 -0.39 -2.13
C GLN A 79 19.36 -0.06 -3.53
N PHE A 80 20.12 -0.50 -4.56
CA PHE A 80 19.85 -0.20 -5.98
C PHE A 80 19.79 1.30 -6.24
N THR A 81 20.61 2.07 -5.55
CA THR A 81 20.62 3.54 -5.63
C THR A 81 21.05 4.02 -7.00
N GLU A 82 20.28 4.96 -7.55
CA GLU A 82 20.54 5.63 -8.80
C GLU A 82 20.41 7.14 -8.56
N GLU A 83 21.44 7.91 -8.88
CA GLU A 83 21.44 9.36 -8.65
C GLU A 83 22.02 10.10 -9.86
N TYR A 84 21.20 10.97 -10.44
CA TYR A 84 21.55 11.81 -11.56
C TYR A 84 21.05 13.24 -11.32
N SER A 85 21.90 14.24 -11.56
CA SER A 85 21.47 15.64 -11.45
C SER A 85 20.42 15.94 -12.51
N TRP A 86 19.24 16.42 -12.10
CA TRP A 86 18.13 16.74 -12.98
C TRP A 86 17.96 18.26 -13.18
N ILE A 87 17.79 19.03 -12.08
CA ILE A 87 17.68 20.49 -12.10
C ILE A 87 18.77 21.05 -11.17
N PRO A 88 20.01 21.24 -11.68
CA PRO A 88 21.16 21.62 -10.83
C PRO A 88 20.95 22.94 -10.08
N GLN A 89 20.24 23.90 -10.66
CA GLN A 89 19.98 25.23 -10.09
C GLN A 89 19.24 25.15 -8.75
N PHE A 90 18.41 24.12 -8.56
CA PHE A 90 17.64 23.88 -7.35
C PHE A 90 18.12 22.66 -6.56
N GLY A 91 19.23 22.03 -6.96
CA GLY A 91 19.70 20.82 -6.28
C GLY A 91 18.72 19.65 -6.34
N VAL A 92 17.93 19.56 -7.42
CA VAL A 92 16.99 18.45 -7.67
C VAL A 92 17.71 17.34 -8.39
N HIS A 93 17.53 16.12 -7.93
CA HIS A 93 18.12 14.92 -8.50
C HIS A 93 17.03 13.92 -8.95
N TYR A 94 17.28 13.27 -10.06
CA TYR A 94 16.63 12.00 -10.35
C TYR A 94 17.33 10.95 -9.49
N ALA A 95 16.83 10.79 -8.27
CA ALA A 95 17.42 9.90 -7.29
C ALA A 95 16.41 8.83 -6.88
N LEU A 96 16.79 7.57 -7.08
CA LEU A 96 16.01 6.39 -6.74
C LEU A 96 16.80 5.50 -5.80
N GLY A 97 16.09 4.79 -4.93
CA GLY A 97 16.64 3.80 -4.03
C GLY A 97 15.52 3.08 -3.30
N VAL A 98 15.74 1.86 -2.87
CA VAL A 98 14.73 1.11 -2.12
C VAL A 98 15.29 0.58 -0.82
N ASP A 99 14.47 0.71 0.22
CA ASP A 99 14.59 -0.04 1.47
C ASP A 99 13.57 -1.19 1.50
N GLY A 100 13.50 -1.91 2.61
CA GLY A 100 12.58 -3.03 2.73
C GLY A 100 11.09 -2.63 2.69
N ILE A 101 10.74 -1.43 3.16
CA ILE A 101 9.35 -0.92 3.13
C ILE A 101 8.95 -0.58 1.69
N ALA A 102 9.79 0.17 0.98
CA ALA A 102 9.56 0.53 -0.42
C ALA A 102 9.50 -0.72 -1.32
N LEU A 103 10.41 -1.66 -1.12
CA LEU A 103 10.51 -2.87 -1.94
C LEU A 103 9.24 -3.72 -1.88
N VAL A 104 8.68 -3.96 -0.69
CA VAL A 104 7.45 -4.79 -0.57
C VAL A 104 6.23 -4.09 -1.19
N LEU A 105 6.18 -2.76 -1.18
CA LEU A 105 5.12 -1.99 -1.83
C LEU A 105 5.27 -1.96 -3.36
N ILE A 106 6.48 -1.83 -3.87
CA ILE A 106 6.78 -1.97 -5.30
C ILE A 106 6.45 -3.39 -5.78
N ALA A 107 6.84 -4.42 -5.03
CA ALA A 107 6.52 -5.80 -5.35
C ALA A 107 5.01 -6.07 -5.37
N MET A 108 4.27 -5.55 -4.38
CA MET A 108 2.80 -5.61 -4.37
C MET A 108 2.21 -4.94 -5.61
N SER A 109 2.70 -3.76 -5.98
CA SER A 109 2.22 -3.00 -7.15
C SER A 109 2.46 -3.76 -8.45
N ALA A 110 3.67 -4.34 -8.61
CA ALA A 110 4.05 -5.12 -9.77
C ALA A 110 3.28 -6.45 -9.89
N VAL A 111 2.86 -7.05 -8.78
CA VAL A 111 1.97 -8.24 -8.77
C VAL A 111 0.53 -7.85 -9.14
N LEU A 112 0.03 -6.73 -8.63
CA LEU A 112 -1.35 -6.30 -8.87
C LEU A 112 -1.58 -5.88 -10.33
N MET A 113 -0.59 -5.31 -11.03
CA MET A 113 -0.78 -4.80 -12.38
C MET A 113 -1.15 -5.86 -13.41
N PRO A 114 -0.43 -6.98 -13.60
CA PRO A 114 -0.85 -8.05 -14.51
C PRO A 114 -2.23 -8.62 -14.17
N VAL A 115 -2.52 -8.76 -12.87
CA VAL A 115 -3.83 -9.20 -12.37
C VAL A 115 -4.93 -8.25 -12.81
N VAL A 116 -4.73 -6.95 -12.62
CA VAL A 116 -5.69 -5.91 -13.04
C VAL A 116 -5.88 -5.90 -14.55
N ILE A 117 -4.81 -6.02 -15.34
CA ILE A 117 -4.90 -6.10 -16.80
C ILE A 117 -5.70 -7.32 -17.24
N LEU A 118 -5.46 -8.50 -16.65
CA LEU A 118 -6.22 -9.72 -16.93
C LEU A 118 -7.69 -9.59 -16.53
N ALA A 119 -7.96 -9.00 -15.37
CA ALA A 119 -9.33 -8.80 -14.88
C ALA A 119 -10.09 -7.80 -15.75
N SER A 120 -9.43 -6.69 -16.15
CA SER A 120 -10.04 -5.59 -16.92
C SER A 120 -10.22 -5.90 -18.42
N TRP A 121 -9.98 -7.12 -18.86
CA TRP A 121 -10.00 -7.49 -20.27
C TRP A 121 -11.32 -7.15 -20.99
N GLN A 122 -12.42 -7.13 -20.22
CA GLN A 122 -13.79 -6.84 -20.71
C GLN A 122 -14.40 -5.56 -20.12
N ASP A 123 -13.67 -4.84 -19.25
CA ASP A 123 -14.17 -3.61 -18.59
C ASP A 123 -14.45 -2.48 -19.60
N VAL A 124 -13.69 -2.46 -20.69
CA VAL A 124 -13.82 -1.49 -21.78
C VAL A 124 -14.07 -2.26 -23.07
N THR A 125 -15.26 -2.07 -23.67
CA THR A 125 -15.68 -2.68 -24.93
C THR A 125 -15.85 -1.62 -26.01
N GLU A 126 -15.85 -2.04 -27.28
CA GLU A 126 -16.04 -1.15 -28.44
C GLU A 126 -17.35 -0.34 -28.43
N SER A 127 -18.38 -0.80 -27.71
CA SER A 127 -19.63 -0.06 -27.54
C SER A 127 -19.46 1.20 -26.68
N SER A 128 -18.37 1.29 -25.90
CA SER A 128 -17.96 2.52 -25.23
C SER A 128 -17.32 3.44 -26.27
N ARG A 129 -17.76 4.70 -26.41
CA ARG A 129 -17.14 5.73 -27.27
C ARG A 129 -15.67 6.04 -26.91
N ARG A 130 -14.96 5.13 -26.22
CA ARG A 130 -13.65 5.33 -25.61
C ARG A 130 -12.68 4.25 -26.04
N SER A 131 -11.45 4.68 -26.30
CA SER A 131 -10.41 3.81 -26.79
C SER A 131 -9.95 2.80 -25.73
N VAL A 132 -10.02 1.51 -26.07
CA VAL A 132 -9.48 0.41 -25.24
C VAL A 132 -7.99 0.60 -25.04
N LYS A 133 -7.23 0.91 -26.08
CA LYS A 133 -5.77 1.13 -25.98
C LYS A 133 -5.40 2.23 -24.99
N THR A 134 -6.17 3.33 -24.94
CA THR A 134 -5.92 4.44 -24.00
C THR A 134 -6.12 3.99 -22.55
N TYR A 135 -7.12 3.14 -22.27
CA TYR A 135 -7.32 2.61 -20.93
C TYR A 135 -6.12 1.78 -20.46
N PHE A 136 -5.64 0.86 -21.30
CA PHE A 136 -4.49 0.01 -20.96
C PHE A 136 -3.17 0.81 -20.91
N ALA A 137 -3.02 1.83 -21.74
CA ALA A 137 -1.89 2.75 -21.64
C ALA A 137 -1.90 3.55 -20.31
N LEU A 138 -3.07 4.03 -19.86
CA LEU A 138 -3.21 4.72 -18.57
C LEU A 138 -2.87 3.80 -17.39
N LEU A 139 -3.20 2.50 -17.45
CA LEU A 139 -2.79 1.52 -16.44
C LEU A 139 -1.26 1.43 -16.36
N LEU A 140 -0.57 1.33 -17.49
CA LEU A 140 0.89 1.24 -17.53
C LEU A 140 1.57 2.55 -17.09
N VAL A 141 1.03 3.72 -17.49
CA VAL A 141 1.52 5.02 -16.97
C VAL A 141 1.38 5.07 -15.46
N LEU A 142 0.24 4.60 -14.93
CA LEU A 142 0.03 4.55 -13.48
C LEU A 142 1.03 3.62 -12.78
N GLU A 143 1.36 2.47 -13.38
CA GLU A 143 2.38 1.55 -12.85
C GLU A 143 3.75 2.23 -12.72
N THR A 144 4.17 2.98 -13.75
CA THR A 144 5.39 3.79 -13.69
C THR A 144 5.38 4.78 -12.51
N MET A 145 4.26 5.50 -12.32
CA MET A 145 4.14 6.49 -11.25
C MET A 145 4.14 5.83 -9.87
N MET A 146 3.51 4.65 -9.73
CA MET A 146 3.50 3.88 -8.48
C MET A 146 4.90 3.37 -8.11
N ILE A 147 5.66 2.85 -9.07
CA ILE A 147 7.05 2.43 -8.83
C ILE A 147 7.90 3.64 -8.47
N GLY A 148 7.77 4.74 -9.22
CA GLY A 148 8.55 5.95 -9.02
C GLY A 148 8.32 6.58 -7.65
N VAL A 149 7.07 6.65 -7.16
CA VAL A 149 6.76 7.27 -5.87
C VAL A 149 7.32 6.48 -4.68
N PHE A 150 7.37 5.14 -4.75
CA PHE A 150 7.97 4.33 -3.69
C PHE A 150 9.50 4.29 -3.76
N ALA A 151 10.07 4.43 -4.95
CA ALA A 151 11.51 4.37 -5.17
C ALA A 151 12.22 5.73 -5.01
N ALA A 152 11.50 6.86 -5.05
CA ALA A 152 12.11 8.18 -5.00
C ALA A 152 12.84 8.46 -3.67
N THR A 153 14.11 8.84 -3.76
CA THR A 153 14.97 9.28 -2.64
C THR A 153 15.33 10.76 -2.73
N ASP A 154 14.72 11.49 -3.64
CA ASP A 154 14.68 12.95 -3.70
C ASP A 154 13.24 13.39 -3.39
N VAL A 155 13.06 14.31 -2.44
CA VAL A 155 11.74 14.74 -1.95
C VAL A 155 10.92 15.46 -3.03
N PHE A 156 11.57 16.21 -3.93
CA PHE A 156 10.90 16.85 -5.05
C PHE A 156 10.48 15.83 -6.11
N LEU A 157 11.32 14.86 -6.43
CA LEU A 157 10.99 13.77 -7.34
C LEU A 157 9.83 12.92 -6.80
N PHE A 158 9.82 12.64 -5.49
CA PHE A 158 8.67 12.00 -4.82
C PHE A 158 7.39 12.81 -5.03
N TYR A 159 7.45 14.14 -4.79
CA TYR A 159 6.32 15.03 -5.00
C TYR A 159 5.79 14.98 -6.44
N VAL A 160 6.70 15.00 -7.43
CA VAL A 160 6.32 14.89 -8.85
C VAL A 160 5.57 13.58 -9.13
N PHE A 161 6.07 12.44 -8.68
CA PHE A 161 5.37 11.16 -8.86
C PHE A 161 4.05 11.10 -8.07
N PHE A 162 4.03 11.66 -6.86
CA PHE A 162 2.83 11.72 -6.00
C PHE A 162 1.68 12.48 -6.67
N GLU A 163 1.97 13.58 -7.35
CA GLU A 163 0.97 14.36 -8.09
C GLU A 163 0.67 13.77 -9.48
N ALA A 164 1.69 13.32 -10.20
CA ALA A 164 1.52 12.80 -11.56
C ALA A 164 0.60 11.58 -11.63
N MET A 165 0.59 10.72 -10.58
CA MET A 165 -0.31 9.56 -10.53
C MET A 165 -1.79 9.93 -10.49
N LEU A 166 -2.14 11.17 -10.13
CA LEU A 166 -3.53 11.64 -10.13
C LEU A 166 -4.11 11.70 -11.55
N ILE A 167 -3.27 12.03 -12.54
CA ILE A 167 -3.68 12.24 -13.92
C ILE A 167 -4.29 10.95 -14.53
N PRO A 168 -3.56 9.82 -14.59
CA PRO A 168 -4.13 8.58 -15.13
C PRO A 168 -5.34 8.11 -14.33
N MET A 169 -5.32 8.23 -12.99
CA MET A 169 -6.44 7.80 -12.16
C MET A 169 -7.69 8.67 -12.37
N TYR A 170 -7.52 10.01 -12.50
CA TYR A 170 -8.62 10.92 -12.83
C TYR A 170 -9.34 10.52 -14.12
N PHE A 171 -8.57 10.22 -15.18
CA PHE A 171 -9.15 9.78 -16.45
C PHE A 171 -9.79 8.38 -16.33
N MET A 172 -9.21 7.45 -15.60
CA MET A 172 -9.80 6.13 -15.39
C MET A 172 -11.13 6.20 -14.65
N ILE A 173 -11.25 7.07 -13.63
CA ILE A 173 -12.52 7.27 -12.92
C ILE A 173 -13.50 8.06 -13.80
N GLY A 174 -13.10 9.23 -14.30
CA GLY A 174 -13.99 10.19 -14.95
C GLY A 174 -14.40 9.78 -16.36
N SER A 175 -13.47 9.17 -17.11
CA SER A 175 -13.70 8.77 -18.49
C SER A 175 -14.23 7.36 -18.64
N TYR A 176 -13.73 6.39 -17.88
CA TYR A 176 -14.09 4.96 -18.01
C TYR A 176 -15.03 4.47 -16.92
N GLY A 177 -15.22 5.22 -15.85
CA GLY A 177 -16.09 4.86 -14.73
C GLY A 177 -17.58 4.85 -15.06
N VAL A 178 -18.38 4.47 -14.07
CA VAL A 178 -19.83 4.32 -14.13
C VAL A 178 -20.55 5.31 -13.18
N GLY A 179 -21.84 5.45 -13.33
CA GLY A 179 -22.68 6.29 -12.46
C GLY A 179 -22.23 7.76 -12.44
N LYS A 180 -22.09 8.34 -11.24
CA LYS A 180 -21.70 9.75 -11.04
C LYS A 180 -20.18 9.97 -11.20
N ARG A 181 -19.58 9.36 -12.19
CA ARG A 181 -18.13 9.28 -12.43
C ARG A 181 -17.42 10.63 -12.53
N GLN A 182 -18.03 11.64 -13.15
CA GLN A 182 -17.44 12.97 -13.27
C GLN A 182 -17.31 13.65 -11.90
N TYR A 183 -18.38 13.61 -11.10
CA TYR A 183 -18.37 14.10 -9.74
C TYR A 183 -17.30 13.39 -8.89
N ALA A 184 -17.25 12.06 -8.98
CA ALA A 184 -16.28 11.25 -8.25
C ALA A 184 -14.83 11.58 -8.63
N ALA A 185 -14.55 11.73 -9.94
CA ALA A 185 -13.22 12.08 -10.44
C ALA A 185 -12.80 13.48 -10.01
N VAL A 186 -13.69 14.48 -10.12
CA VAL A 186 -13.39 15.85 -9.68
C VAL A 186 -13.19 15.91 -8.17
N LYS A 187 -14.04 15.23 -7.39
CA LYS A 187 -13.89 15.17 -5.93
C LYS A 187 -12.55 14.53 -5.54
N PHE A 188 -12.18 13.42 -6.14
CA PHE A 188 -10.87 12.77 -5.95
C PHE A 188 -9.72 13.73 -6.26
N LEU A 189 -9.78 14.40 -7.41
CA LEU A 189 -8.74 15.32 -7.85
C LEU A 189 -8.60 16.51 -6.88
N LEU A 190 -9.72 17.17 -6.52
CA LEU A 190 -9.68 18.35 -5.64
C LEU A 190 -9.17 18.02 -4.24
N TYR A 191 -9.59 16.89 -3.65
CA TYR A 191 -9.06 16.44 -2.36
C TYR A 191 -7.56 16.19 -2.43
N SER A 192 -7.11 15.43 -3.42
CA SER A 192 -5.70 15.06 -3.57
C SER A 192 -4.83 16.28 -3.89
N LEU A 193 -5.29 17.16 -4.79
CA LEU A 193 -4.57 18.38 -5.17
C LEU A 193 -4.45 19.35 -3.99
N LEU A 194 -5.51 19.52 -3.20
CA LEU A 194 -5.45 20.36 -2.00
C LEU A 194 -4.36 19.87 -1.04
N GLY A 195 -4.31 18.56 -0.79
CA GLY A 195 -3.26 17.98 0.04
C GLY A 195 -1.87 18.14 -0.55
N GLY A 196 -1.73 17.87 -1.85
CA GLY A 196 -0.46 18.00 -2.54
C GLY A 196 0.08 19.43 -2.57
N LEU A 197 -0.79 20.44 -2.74
CA LEU A 197 -0.38 21.84 -2.66
C LEU A 197 0.12 22.23 -1.26
N LEU A 198 -0.49 21.72 -0.20
CA LEU A 198 0.01 21.91 1.17
C LEU A 198 1.37 21.25 1.37
N MET A 199 1.55 20.04 0.83
CA MET A 199 2.84 19.37 0.84
C MET A 199 3.89 20.13 0.04
N LEU A 200 3.54 20.70 -1.13
CA LEU A 200 4.45 21.51 -1.93
C LEU A 200 4.99 22.72 -1.15
N VAL A 201 4.12 23.41 -0.43
CA VAL A 201 4.55 24.53 0.43
C VAL A 201 5.55 24.05 1.48
N ALA A 202 5.30 22.89 2.09
CA ALA A 202 6.23 22.31 3.06
C ALA A 202 7.54 21.84 2.41
N VAL A 203 7.51 21.27 1.20
CA VAL A 203 8.70 20.89 0.41
C VAL A 203 9.56 22.11 0.08
N ILE A 204 8.95 23.20 -0.38
CA ILE A 204 9.65 24.47 -0.65
C ILE A 204 10.25 25.04 0.64
N ALA A 205 9.50 25.04 1.74
CA ALA A 205 10.01 25.51 3.02
C ALA A 205 11.20 24.65 3.49
N LEU A 206 11.12 23.32 3.37
CA LEU A 206 12.23 22.42 3.70
C LEU A 206 13.47 22.72 2.86
N TYR A 207 13.32 22.98 1.57
CA TYR A 207 14.39 23.45 0.70
C TYR A 207 15.03 24.74 1.21
N VAL A 208 14.23 25.75 1.57
CA VAL A 208 14.76 27.01 2.12
C VAL A 208 15.52 26.80 3.42
N TYR A 209 15.08 25.87 4.28
CA TYR A 209 15.87 25.51 5.47
C TYR A 209 17.16 24.78 5.12
N SER A 210 17.17 23.94 4.10
CA SER A 210 18.39 23.26 3.65
C SER A 210 19.45 24.26 3.16
N THR A 211 19.07 25.36 2.46
CA THR A 211 20.02 26.40 2.02
C THR A 211 20.73 27.12 3.17
N ARG A 212 20.24 27.01 4.39
CA ARG A 212 20.80 27.66 5.59
C ARG A 212 21.54 26.67 6.49
N SER A 213 21.54 25.39 6.15
CA SER A 213 22.14 24.35 6.97
C SER A 213 23.64 24.20 6.68
N PRO A 214 24.47 24.07 7.71
CA PRO A 214 25.89 23.73 7.52
C PRO A 214 26.10 22.36 6.88
N VAL A 215 25.16 21.41 7.08
CA VAL A 215 25.23 20.05 6.54
C VAL A 215 25.23 20.05 5.02
N THR A 216 24.56 21.00 4.40
CA THR A 216 24.45 21.12 2.94
C THR A 216 25.52 22.04 2.34
N GLY A 217 26.44 22.57 3.13
CA GLY A 217 27.39 23.58 2.68
C GLY A 217 26.70 24.89 2.25
N GLN A 218 25.50 25.17 2.77
CA GLN A 218 24.62 26.29 2.41
C GLN A 218 24.09 26.24 0.96
N HIS A 219 24.09 25.05 0.35
CA HIS A 219 23.41 24.81 -0.92
C HIS A 219 22.07 24.13 -0.68
N GLY A 220 21.03 24.50 -1.44
CA GLY A 220 19.73 23.84 -1.38
C GLY A 220 19.80 22.44 -1.95
N THR A 221 19.08 21.51 -1.32
CA THR A 221 18.97 20.13 -1.80
C THR A 221 17.60 19.54 -1.50
N PHE A 222 17.20 18.55 -2.28
CA PHE A 222 16.02 17.73 -2.02
C PHE A 222 16.38 16.25 -1.77
N LEU A 223 17.68 15.90 -1.75
CA LEU A 223 18.12 14.54 -1.44
C LEU A 223 17.71 14.15 -0.02
N PHE A 224 16.92 13.09 0.10
CA PHE A 224 16.37 12.61 1.36
C PHE A 224 17.48 12.32 2.39
N GLY A 225 18.51 11.56 2.00
CA GLY A 225 19.62 11.19 2.89
C GLY A 225 20.45 12.39 3.40
N VAL A 226 20.36 13.56 2.77
CA VAL A 226 20.95 14.79 3.27
C VAL A 226 19.98 15.55 4.16
N LEU A 227 18.70 15.61 3.76
CA LEU A 227 17.65 16.35 4.47
C LEU A 227 17.37 15.79 5.88
N GLU A 228 17.50 14.47 6.08
CA GLU A 228 17.33 13.84 7.40
C GLU A 228 18.34 14.34 8.45
N HIS A 229 19.48 14.90 8.01
CA HIS A 229 20.53 15.44 8.87
C HIS A 229 20.41 16.97 9.05
N VAL A 230 19.46 17.63 8.41
CA VAL A 230 19.21 19.07 8.56
C VAL A 230 18.58 19.35 9.91
N VAL A 231 19.25 20.15 10.73
CA VAL A 231 18.76 20.51 12.06
C VAL A 231 17.63 21.54 11.95
N LEU A 232 16.41 21.11 12.30
CA LEU A 232 15.22 21.93 12.33
C LEU A 232 14.74 22.13 13.77
N THR A 233 14.30 23.36 14.11
CA THR A 233 13.69 23.59 15.43
C THR A 233 12.37 22.80 15.58
N PRO A 234 11.99 22.41 16.82
CA PRO A 234 10.74 21.65 17.03
C PRO A 234 9.50 22.33 16.48
N THR A 235 9.44 23.66 16.51
CA THR A 235 8.31 24.44 15.95
C THR A 235 8.25 24.31 14.43
N VAL A 236 9.37 24.41 13.75
CA VAL A 236 9.45 24.24 12.29
C VAL A 236 9.07 22.81 11.91
N GLN A 237 9.60 21.80 12.61
CA GLN A 237 9.24 20.41 12.38
C GLN A 237 7.73 20.16 12.49
N LYS A 238 7.02 20.80 13.44
CA LYS A 238 5.57 20.67 13.60
C LYS A 238 4.80 21.20 12.38
N TRP A 239 5.18 22.35 11.86
CA TRP A 239 4.52 22.95 10.68
C TRP A 239 4.79 22.16 9.40
N LEU A 240 6.05 21.74 9.18
CA LEU A 240 6.41 20.94 8.04
C LEU A 240 5.73 19.55 8.10
N PHE A 241 5.71 18.93 9.29
CA PHE A 241 4.96 17.70 9.53
C PHE A 241 3.49 17.84 9.11
N LEU A 242 2.81 18.91 9.53
CA LEU A 242 1.40 19.13 9.17
C LEU A 242 1.20 19.24 7.66
N GLY A 243 2.08 19.97 6.95
CA GLY A 243 2.00 20.09 5.49
C GLY A 243 2.08 18.74 4.77
N PHE A 244 3.03 17.89 5.17
CA PHE A 244 3.16 16.53 4.65
C PHE A 244 2.03 15.61 5.14
N PHE A 245 1.73 15.64 6.43
CA PHE A 245 0.74 14.75 7.05
C PHE A 245 -0.67 14.94 6.48
N VAL A 246 -1.12 16.17 6.24
CA VAL A 246 -2.45 16.42 5.67
C VAL A 246 -2.56 15.82 4.26
N ALA A 247 -1.52 15.98 3.42
CA ALA A 247 -1.48 15.36 2.11
C ALA A 247 -1.59 13.82 2.20
N PHE A 248 -0.83 13.24 3.11
CA PHE A 248 -0.81 11.80 3.32
C PHE A 248 -2.09 11.28 3.97
N ALA A 249 -2.70 12.03 4.89
CA ALA A 249 -3.97 11.69 5.52
C ALA A 249 -5.15 11.74 4.53
N ILE A 250 -5.12 12.66 3.56
CA ILE A 250 -6.06 12.67 2.44
C ILE A 250 -5.86 11.43 1.57
N LYS A 251 -4.60 11.12 1.20
CA LYS A 251 -4.27 10.00 0.32
C LYS A 251 -4.57 8.65 0.97
N ALA A 252 -4.20 8.48 2.25
CA ALA A 252 -4.43 7.27 3.05
C ALA A 252 -5.82 7.22 3.70
N PRO A 253 -6.85 7.69 3.10
CA PRO A 253 -8.19 8.13 3.47
C PRO A 253 -8.49 8.08 4.99
N LEU A 254 -7.69 8.78 5.78
CA LEU A 254 -7.92 8.87 7.23
C LEU A 254 -9.18 9.69 7.53
N TRP A 255 -9.91 9.32 8.55
CA TRP A 255 -10.98 10.17 9.06
C TRP A 255 -10.38 11.51 9.58
N PRO A 256 -10.93 12.69 9.23
CA PRO A 256 -12.16 12.95 8.44
C PRO A 256 -11.94 13.14 6.93
N PHE A 257 -10.75 12.95 6.40
CA PHE A 257 -10.37 13.27 5.01
C PHE A 257 -10.76 12.19 3.98
N HIS A 258 -11.49 11.16 4.37
CA HIS A 258 -11.77 9.93 3.62
C HIS A 258 -12.90 10.03 2.59
N THR A 259 -13.73 11.08 2.59
CA THR A 259 -15.04 11.07 1.90
C THR A 259 -14.97 10.97 0.39
N TRP A 260 -13.83 11.20 -0.23
CA TRP A 260 -13.60 11.05 -1.66
C TRP A 260 -13.52 9.58 -2.11
N LEU A 261 -12.98 8.70 -1.24
CA LEU A 261 -12.67 7.31 -1.59
C LEU A 261 -13.90 6.47 -1.94
N PRO A 262 -15.01 6.45 -1.15
CA PRO A 262 -16.18 5.64 -1.49
C PRO A 262 -16.83 6.06 -2.82
N ASP A 263 -16.82 7.34 -3.15
CA ASP A 263 -17.37 7.84 -4.41
C ASP A 263 -16.46 7.46 -5.60
N ALA A 264 -15.14 7.61 -5.45
CA ALA A 264 -14.15 7.27 -6.47
C ALA A 264 -14.13 5.76 -6.74
N ALA A 265 -14.04 4.92 -5.69
CA ALA A 265 -13.98 3.47 -5.82
C ALA A 265 -15.28 2.86 -6.38
N ALA A 266 -16.45 3.37 -5.96
CA ALA A 266 -17.74 2.92 -6.50
C ALA A 266 -17.91 3.28 -7.97
N SER A 267 -17.38 4.44 -8.40
CA SER A 267 -17.49 4.90 -9.78
C SER A 267 -16.45 4.29 -10.71
N ALA A 268 -15.24 3.98 -10.23
CA ALA A 268 -14.17 3.39 -11.03
C ALA A 268 -14.56 2.00 -11.58
N GLN A 269 -13.97 1.61 -12.72
CA GLN A 269 -13.98 0.21 -13.14
C GLN A 269 -13.28 -0.67 -12.09
N PRO A 270 -13.66 -1.95 -11.95
CA PRO A 270 -13.11 -2.81 -10.89
C PRO A 270 -11.59 -2.85 -10.86
N GLY A 271 -10.92 -2.99 -12.00
CA GLY A 271 -9.47 -2.98 -12.07
C GLY A 271 -8.84 -1.65 -11.64
N ALA A 272 -9.43 -0.51 -12.05
CA ALA A 272 -8.98 0.81 -11.61
C ALA A 272 -9.23 1.02 -10.10
N ALA A 273 -10.34 0.50 -9.56
CA ALA A 273 -10.63 0.53 -8.13
C ALA A 273 -9.59 -0.27 -7.31
N VAL A 274 -9.12 -1.42 -7.84
CA VAL A 274 -8.03 -2.20 -7.23
C VAL A 274 -6.76 -1.37 -7.11
N LEU A 275 -6.32 -0.68 -8.15
CA LEU A 275 -5.11 0.15 -8.10
C LEU A 275 -5.29 1.37 -7.19
N LEU A 276 -6.48 2.00 -7.22
CA LEU A 276 -6.81 3.11 -6.35
C LEU A 276 -6.69 2.72 -4.87
N VAL A 277 -7.41 1.68 -4.46
CA VAL A 277 -7.50 1.25 -3.06
C VAL A 277 -6.35 0.31 -2.69
N GLY A 278 -5.85 -0.49 -3.63
CA GLY A 278 -4.77 -1.45 -3.41
C GLY A 278 -3.38 -0.82 -3.35
N VAL A 279 -3.11 0.26 -4.08
CA VAL A 279 -1.77 0.86 -4.20
C VAL A 279 -1.73 2.35 -3.87
N LEU A 280 -2.54 3.19 -4.53
CA LEU A 280 -2.44 4.65 -4.39
C LEU A 280 -2.64 5.12 -2.95
N ASP A 281 -3.57 4.52 -2.23
CA ASP A 281 -3.84 4.86 -0.83
C ASP A 281 -2.63 4.59 0.08
N LYS A 282 -1.80 3.55 -0.25
CA LYS A 282 -0.61 3.20 0.53
C LYS A 282 0.51 4.23 0.42
N VAL A 283 0.52 5.02 -0.64
CA VAL A 283 1.48 6.12 -0.78
C VAL A 283 1.34 7.12 0.37
N GLY A 284 0.11 7.31 0.90
CA GLY A 284 -0.10 8.13 2.09
C GLY A 284 0.57 7.54 3.34
N THR A 285 0.32 6.28 3.65
CA THR A 285 0.92 5.63 4.83
C THR A 285 2.43 5.41 4.68
N PHE A 286 2.91 5.11 3.48
CA PHE A 286 4.34 5.11 3.17
C PHE A 286 4.98 6.48 3.41
N GLY A 287 4.34 7.56 2.93
CA GLY A 287 4.82 8.92 3.14
C GLY A 287 4.86 9.33 4.63
N MET A 288 3.91 8.85 5.44
CA MET A 288 3.95 9.05 6.89
C MET A 288 5.19 8.42 7.52
N LEU A 289 5.57 7.20 7.12
CA LEU A 289 6.79 6.53 7.59
C LEU A 289 8.04 7.24 7.07
N ARG A 290 8.15 7.42 5.77
CA ARG A 290 9.35 7.92 5.10
C ARG A 290 9.63 9.40 5.41
N TYR A 291 8.61 10.26 5.31
CA TYR A 291 8.83 11.71 5.38
C TYR A 291 8.40 12.29 6.72
N CYS A 292 7.21 11.93 7.23
CA CYS A 292 6.75 12.50 8.49
C CYS A 292 7.58 12.04 9.68
N PHE A 293 8.04 10.78 9.70
CA PHE A 293 8.82 10.26 10.81
C PHE A 293 10.29 10.64 10.70
N GLU A 294 10.90 10.37 9.55
CA GLU A 294 12.35 10.45 9.41
C GLU A 294 12.83 11.90 9.25
N LEU A 295 12.06 12.79 8.61
CA LEU A 295 12.40 14.21 8.47
C LEU A 295 11.93 15.08 9.65
N PHE A 296 10.83 14.71 10.32
CA PHE A 296 10.20 15.57 11.34
C PHE A 296 9.87 14.79 12.64
N PRO A 297 10.86 14.13 13.27
CA PRO A 297 10.63 13.27 14.45
C PRO A 297 9.97 14.01 15.63
N ALA A 298 10.30 15.29 15.87
CA ALA A 298 9.65 16.07 16.93
C ALA A 298 8.20 16.42 16.59
N GLY A 299 7.90 16.69 15.31
CA GLY A 299 6.53 16.89 14.82
C GLY A 299 5.71 15.60 14.94
N ALA A 300 6.27 14.47 14.50
CA ALA A 300 5.63 13.16 14.57
C ALA A 300 5.25 12.80 16.02
N LYS A 301 6.18 12.93 16.96
CA LYS A 301 5.91 12.67 18.39
C LYS A 301 4.83 13.60 18.96
N TYR A 302 4.86 14.87 18.61
CA TYR A 302 3.91 15.85 19.12
C TYR A 302 2.48 15.55 18.65
N PHE A 303 2.29 15.17 17.38
CA PHE A 303 0.98 14.89 16.82
C PHE A 303 0.53 13.43 16.96
N THR A 304 1.34 12.54 17.51
CA THR A 304 0.98 11.12 17.73
C THR A 304 -0.36 10.93 18.46
N PRO A 305 -0.66 11.62 19.59
CA PRO A 305 -1.94 11.44 20.27
C PRO A 305 -3.14 11.81 19.39
N LEU A 306 -3.02 12.88 18.59
CA LEU A 306 -4.04 13.28 17.63
C LEU A 306 -4.24 12.19 16.56
N VAL A 307 -3.15 11.73 15.94
CA VAL A 307 -3.24 10.76 14.84
C VAL A 307 -3.77 9.40 15.32
N VAL A 308 -3.31 8.93 16.49
CA VAL A 308 -3.82 7.70 17.11
C VAL A 308 -5.34 7.81 17.38
N THR A 309 -5.80 8.97 17.85
CA THR A 309 -7.24 9.21 18.06
C THR A 309 -8.01 9.17 16.75
N LEU A 310 -7.54 9.87 15.70
CA LEU A 310 -8.17 9.86 14.37
C LEU A 310 -8.17 8.46 13.74
N ALA A 311 -7.10 7.70 13.93
CA ALA A 311 -6.97 6.34 13.46
C ALA A 311 -8.03 5.41 14.09
N VAL A 312 -8.18 5.45 15.43
CA VAL A 312 -9.19 4.65 16.15
C VAL A 312 -10.61 5.06 15.75
N ILE A 313 -10.88 6.37 15.61
CA ILE A 313 -12.17 6.83 15.08
C ILE A 313 -12.39 6.26 13.68
N GLY A 314 -11.37 6.29 12.80
CA GLY A 314 -11.42 5.72 11.46
C GLY A 314 -11.76 4.23 11.45
N VAL A 315 -11.17 3.43 12.35
CA VAL A 315 -11.47 2.00 12.52
C VAL A 315 -12.96 1.79 12.78
N ILE A 316 -13.49 2.43 13.81
CA ILE A 316 -14.87 2.22 14.25
C ILE A 316 -15.86 2.84 13.28
N TYR A 317 -15.64 4.09 12.87
CA TYR A 317 -16.50 4.80 11.93
C TYR A 317 -16.59 4.07 10.58
N GLY A 318 -15.44 3.70 9.99
CA GLY A 318 -15.40 3.00 8.71
C GLY A 318 -16.18 1.69 8.75
N ALA A 319 -16.01 0.91 9.83
CA ALA A 319 -16.71 -0.36 10.02
C ALA A 319 -18.23 -0.18 10.21
N ILE A 320 -18.67 0.77 11.03
CA ILE A 320 -20.11 1.04 11.24
C ILE A 320 -20.78 1.49 9.93
N VAL A 321 -20.13 2.41 9.19
CA VAL A 321 -20.67 2.90 7.92
C VAL A 321 -20.67 1.80 6.86
N ALA A 322 -19.68 0.90 6.85
CA ALA A 322 -19.66 -0.27 5.95
C ALA A 322 -20.89 -1.18 6.17
N ILE A 323 -21.30 -1.43 7.43
CA ILE A 323 -22.51 -2.21 7.76
C ILE A 323 -23.76 -1.61 7.09
N GLY A 324 -23.88 -0.28 7.06
CA GLY A 324 -25.04 0.41 6.50
C GLY A 324 -25.06 0.52 4.95
N GLN A 325 -24.03 0.09 4.25
CA GLN A 325 -23.96 0.24 2.79
C GLN A 325 -24.88 -0.76 2.07
N GLN A 326 -25.47 -0.28 0.97
CA GLN A 326 -26.32 -1.08 0.08
C GLN A 326 -25.61 -1.39 -1.25
N ASP A 327 -24.50 -0.74 -1.56
CA ASP A 327 -23.69 -0.93 -2.76
C ASP A 327 -22.44 -1.71 -2.41
N LEU A 328 -22.14 -2.80 -3.15
CA LEU A 328 -21.00 -3.69 -2.91
C LEU A 328 -19.65 -2.95 -2.93
N LYS A 329 -19.43 -2.10 -3.94
CA LYS A 329 -18.15 -1.39 -4.07
C LYS A 329 -17.98 -0.32 -2.98
N ARG A 330 -19.07 0.36 -2.61
CA ARG A 330 -19.04 1.31 -1.50
C ARG A 330 -18.79 0.62 -0.16
N LEU A 331 -19.39 -0.55 0.06
CA LEU A 331 -19.13 -1.35 1.25
C LEU A 331 -17.62 -1.67 1.35
N ILE A 332 -17.04 -2.23 0.28
CA ILE A 332 -15.59 -2.57 0.25
C ILE A 332 -14.73 -1.30 0.44
N ALA A 333 -15.13 -0.15 -0.09
CA ALA A 333 -14.41 1.10 0.12
C ALA A 333 -14.43 1.57 1.59
N TYR A 334 -15.57 1.42 2.29
CA TYR A 334 -15.65 1.76 3.71
C TYR A 334 -14.92 0.75 4.62
N THR A 335 -14.86 -0.54 4.24
CA THR A 335 -13.98 -1.49 4.95
C THR A 335 -12.53 -1.07 4.84
N SER A 336 -12.11 -0.55 3.68
CA SER A 336 -10.76 -0.03 3.49
C SER A 336 -10.45 1.18 4.38
N ILE A 337 -11.41 2.09 4.60
CA ILE A 337 -11.25 3.21 5.54
C ILE A 337 -11.00 2.68 6.97
N SER A 338 -11.72 1.65 7.39
CA SER A 338 -11.48 0.99 8.68
C SER A 338 -10.07 0.40 8.76
N HIS A 339 -9.63 -0.33 7.71
CA HIS A 339 -8.30 -0.93 7.64
C HIS A 339 -7.17 0.12 7.63
N PHE A 340 -7.37 1.27 6.96
CA PHE A 340 -6.43 2.39 7.03
C PHE A 340 -6.35 3.01 8.43
N GLY A 341 -7.42 2.96 9.20
CA GLY A 341 -7.38 3.28 10.63
C GLY A 341 -6.41 2.37 11.38
N PHE A 342 -6.46 1.04 11.17
CA PHE A 342 -5.50 0.11 11.77
C PHE A 342 -4.07 0.36 11.28
N ILE A 343 -3.86 0.59 9.99
CA ILE A 343 -2.53 0.86 9.42
C ILE A 343 -1.94 2.14 10.05
N ALA A 344 -2.72 3.23 10.11
CA ALA A 344 -2.27 4.48 10.71
C ALA A 344 -2.02 4.35 12.23
N LEU A 345 -2.84 3.58 12.95
CA LEU A 345 -2.62 3.25 14.34
C LEU A 345 -1.26 2.55 14.49
N GLY A 346 -1.01 1.48 13.70
CA GLY A 346 0.25 0.72 13.75
C GLY A 346 1.48 1.56 13.43
N VAL A 347 1.38 2.52 12.51
CA VAL A 347 2.43 3.49 12.22
C VAL A 347 2.69 4.37 13.44
N PHE A 348 1.65 5.07 13.96
CA PHE A 348 1.83 6.13 14.96
C PHE A 348 1.93 5.66 16.40
N VAL A 349 1.75 4.37 16.70
CA VAL A 349 2.12 3.86 18.04
C VAL A 349 3.63 3.80 18.24
N MET A 350 4.42 3.97 17.19
CA MET A 350 5.90 4.07 17.24
C MET A 350 6.53 2.91 18.04
N THR A 351 6.10 1.69 17.75
CA THR A 351 6.73 0.46 18.22
C THR A 351 7.20 -0.35 17.01
N SER A 352 8.31 -1.05 17.12
CA SER A 352 8.85 -1.87 16.02
C SER A 352 7.81 -2.87 15.52
N GLN A 353 7.07 -3.51 16.43
CA GLN A 353 6.02 -4.46 16.09
C GLN A 353 4.81 -3.79 15.42
N GLY A 354 4.39 -2.60 15.89
CA GLY A 354 3.28 -1.84 15.29
C GLY A 354 3.62 -1.38 13.86
N VAL A 355 4.81 -0.81 13.66
CA VAL A 355 5.27 -0.32 12.35
C VAL A 355 5.48 -1.47 11.36
N ALA A 356 6.09 -2.59 11.80
CA ALA A 356 6.23 -3.78 10.96
C ALA A 356 4.87 -4.38 10.60
N GLY A 357 3.95 -4.46 11.58
CA GLY A 357 2.57 -4.89 11.37
C GLY A 357 1.81 -3.99 10.39
N ALA A 358 1.93 -2.66 10.52
CA ALA A 358 1.33 -1.69 9.61
C ALA A 358 1.87 -1.83 8.18
N THR A 359 3.17 -2.00 8.01
CA THR A 359 3.80 -2.20 6.70
C THR A 359 3.33 -3.50 6.06
N LEU A 360 3.31 -4.60 6.80
CA LEU A 360 2.75 -5.87 6.33
C LEU A 360 1.26 -5.74 6.00
N TYR A 361 0.51 -4.95 6.77
CA TYR A 361 -0.91 -4.70 6.53
C TYR A 361 -1.14 -3.94 5.22
N MET A 362 -0.29 -2.98 4.87
CA MET A 362 -0.38 -2.30 3.58
C MET A 362 -0.34 -3.30 2.42
N VAL A 363 0.55 -4.28 2.46
CA VAL A 363 0.67 -5.34 1.44
C VAL A 363 -0.55 -6.26 1.44
N ASN A 364 -0.92 -6.79 2.61
CA ASN A 364 -2.02 -7.73 2.77
C ASN A 364 -3.37 -7.12 2.37
N HIS A 365 -3.62 -5.86 2.76
CA HIS A 365 -4.79 -5.11 2.36
C HIS A 365 -4.86 -4.93 0.83
N GLY A 366 -3.71 -4.67 0.18
CA GLY A 366 -3.66 -4.56 -1.28
C GLY A 366 -4.16 -5.82 -1.98
N PHE A 367 -3.72 -7.00 -1.55
CA PHE A 367 -4.14 -8.27 -2.14
C PHE A 367 -5.59 -8.63 -1.80
N VAL A 368 -5.99 -8.53 -0.53
CA VAL A 368 -7.33 -8.91 -0.07
C VAL A 368 -8.41 -8.01 -0.65
N THR A 369 -8.23 -6.69 -0.53
CA THR A 369 -9.19 -5.72 -1.07
C THR A 369 -9.20 -5.74 -2.59
N GLY A 370 -8.03 -5.97 -3.22
CA GLY A 370 -7.93 -6.21 -4.66
C GLY A 370 -8.80 -7.39 -5.11
N ALA A 371 -8.66 -8.53 -4.44
CA ALA A 371 -9.48 -9.71 -4.74
C ALA A 371 -10.99 -9.45 -4.54
N LEU A 372 -11.38 -8.76 -3.45
CA LEU A 372 -12.78 -8.40 -3.20
C LEU A 372 -13.36 -7.48 -4.28
N PHE A 373 -12.62 -6.43 -4.70
CA PHE A 373 -13.08 -5.55 -5.77
C PHE A 373 -13.21 -6.26 -7.11
N LEU A 374 -12.29 -7.18 -7.46
CA LEU A 374 -12.36 -7.95 -8.70
C LEU A 374 -13.56 -8.90 -8.67
N LEU A 375 -13.76 -9.67 -7.61
CA LEU A 375 -14.87 -10.60 -7.50
C LEU A 375 -16.22 -9.87 -7.48
N ALA A 376 -16.34 -8.77 -6.73
CA ALA A 376 -17.52 -7.91 -6.80
C ALA A 376 -17.72 -7.33 -8.21
N GLY A 377 -16.66 -6.95 -8.90
CA GLY A 377 -16.68 -6.50 -10.28
C GLY A 377 -17.19 -7.55 -11.25
N PHE A 378 -16.76 -8.80 -11.10
CA PHE A 378 -17.24 -9.92 -11.91
C PHE A 378 -18.72 -10.23 -11.65
N MET A 379 -19.19 -10.08 -10.42
CA MET A 379 -20.62 -10.17 -10.10
C MET A 379 -21.41 -9.05 -10.79
N ILE A 380 -20.94 -7.80 -10.64
CA ILE A 380 -21.58 -6.61 -11.21
C ILE A 380 -21.63 -6.69 -12.75
N MET A 381 -20.55 -7.14 -13.38
CA MET A 381 -20.50 -7.29 -14.84
C MET A 381 -21.56 -8.28 -15.36
N ARG A 382 -21.83 -9.36 -14.62
CA ARG A 382 -22.82 -10.38 -14.98
C ARG A 382 -24.25 -9.93 -14.70
N ARG A 383 -24.47 -9.26 -13.57
CA ARG A 383 -25.81 -8.85 -13.12
C ARG A 383 -26.23 -7.48 -13.65
N GLY A 384 -25.26 -6.58 -13.92
CA GLY A 384 -25.52 -5.19 -14.32
C GLY A 384 -25.91 -4.28 -13.16
N SER A 385 -25.79 -4.71 -11.90
CA SER A 385 -26.11 -3.93 -10.70
C SER A 385 -25.05 -4.11 -9.62
N SER A 386 -24.75 -3.05 -8.85
CA SER A 386 -23.89 -3.09 -7.68
C SER A 386 -24.66 -3.17 -6.35
N LEU A 387 -25.99 -3.14 -6.39
CA LEU A 387 -26.84 -3.18 -5.20
C LEU A 387 -26.89 -4.58 -4.60
N ILE A 388 -26.59 -4.70 -3.31
CA ILE A 388 -26.63 -5.97 -2.57
C ILE A 388 -28.00 -6.63 -2.63
N ALA A 389 -29.07 -5.82 -2.61
CA ALA A 389 -30.44 -6.32 -2.67
C ALA A 389 -30.81 -7.03 -3.98
N ASP A 390 -30.06 -6.80 -5.05
CA ASP A 390 -30.30 -7.42 -6.37
C ASP A 390 -29.68 -8.82 -6.47
N TYR A 391 -29.03 -9.30 -5.41
CA TYR A 391 -28.39 -10.61 -5.32
C TYR A 391 -29.11 -11.50 -4.30
N GLY A 392 -28.91 -12.80 -4.41
CA GLY A 392 -29.38 -13.82 -3.47
C GLY A 392 -29.17 -15.20 -4.07
N GLY A 393 -28.65 -16.14 -3.28
CA GLY A 393 -28.41 -17.52 -3.69
C GLY A 393 -27.36 -17.70 -4.78
N VAL A 394 -26.43 -16.75 -4.96
CA VAL A 394 -25.39 -16.78 -6.01
C VAL A 394 -24.53 -18.03 -5.92
N GLN A 395 -24.28 -18.56 -4.70
CA GLN A 395 -23.48 -19.79 -4.52
C GLN A 395 -24.06 -21.03 -5.23
N LYS A 396 -25.38 -21.05 -5.52
CA LYS A 396 -26.02 -22.18 -6.20
C LYS A 396 -25.76 -22.19 -7.70
N VAL A 397 -25.53 -21.02 -8.30
CA VAL A 397 -25.34 -20.85 -9.74
C VAL A 397 -23.88 -20.57 -10.11
N ALA A 398 -23.11 -19.96 -9.22
CA ALA A 398 -21.70 -19.63 -9.40
C ALA A 398 -20.87 -20.04 -8.16
N PRO A 399 -20.68 -21.36 -7.90
CA PRO A 399 -20.02 -21.86 -6.69
C PRO A 399 -18.55 -21.49 -6.60
N VAL A 400 -17.80 -21.43 -7.70
CA VAL A 400 -16.38 -21.03 -7.70
C VAL A 400 -16.25 -19.56 -7.31
N LEU A 401 -17.06 -18.68 -7.89
CA LEU A 401 -17.11 -17.27 -7.53
C LEU A 401 -17.42 -17.10 -6.05
N ALA A 402 -18.45 -17.79 -5.55
CA ALA A 402 -18.87 -17.72 -4.15
C ALA A 402 -17.79 -18.22 -3.20
N GLY A 403 -17.09 -19.31 -3.54
CA GLY A 403 -15.97 -19.83 -2.74
C GLY A 403 -14.80 -18.85 -2.65
N LEU A 404 -14.36 -18.28 -3.78
CA LEU A 404 -13.27 -17.29 -3.79
C LEU A 404 -13.68 -15.98 -3.09
N PHE A 405 -14.95 -15.56 -3.23
CA PHE A 405 -15.49 -14.40 -2.53
C PHE A 405 -15.53 -14.62 -1.01
N LEU A 406 -15.86 -15.86 -0.55
CA LEU A 406 -15.80 -16.23 0.85
C LEU A 406 -14.37 -16.12 1.40
N VAL A 407 -13.39 -16.73 0.73
CA VAL A 407 -11.97 -16.69 1.17
C VAL A 407 -11.47 -15.26 1.23
N SER A 408 -11.80 -14.42 0.22
CA SER A 408 -11.44 -13.00 0.20
C SER A 408 -12.11 -12.24 1.35
N GLY A 409 -13.38 -12.53 1.64
CA GLY A 409 -14.12 -11.93 2.75
C GLY A 409 -13.55 -12.35 4.11
N LEU A 410 -13.27 -13.65 4.30
CA LEU A 410 -12.66 -14.17 5.53
C LEU A 410 -11.25 -13.57 5.76
N ALA A 411 -10.50 -13.32 4.69
CA ALA A 411 -9.27 -12.54 4.78
C ALA A 411 -9.56 -11.10 5.21
N GLY A 412 -10.58 -10.45 4.63
CA GLY A 412 -10.97 -9.08 4.96
C GLY A 412 -11.43 -8.87 6.41
N LEU A 413 -11.93 -9.89 7.08
CA LEU A 413 -12.26 -9.86 8.52
C LEU A 413 -11.13 -10.38 9.43
N SER A 414 -9.94 -10.57 8.87
CA SER A 414 -8.75 -11.02 9.61
C SER A 414 -8.88 -12.41 10.27
N LEU A 415 -9.39 -13.41 9.52
CA LEU A 415 -9.45 -14.78 10.02
C LEU A 415 -8.04 -15.36 10.20
N PRO A 416 -7.73 -16.00 11.36
CA PRO A 416 -6.45 -16.69 11.56
C PRO A 416 -6.13 -17.70 10.43
N GLY A 417 -4.87 -17.71 9.99
CA GLY A 417 -4.42 -18.48 8.83
C GLY A 417 -4.44 -17.71 7.51
N LEU A 418 -5.02 -16.49 7.48
CA LEU A 418 -4.99 -15.57 6.34
C LEU A 418 -4.14 -14.33 6.67
N SER A 419 -3.62 -13.67 5.64
CA SER A 419 -2.52 -12.70 5.76
C SER A 419 -2.86 -11.48 6.62
N THR A 420 -4.09 -10.97 6.56
CA THR A 420 -4.52 -9.78 7.31
C THR A 420 -4.53 -10.02 8.82
N PHE A 421 -4.84 -11.23 9.29
CA PHE A 421 -4.77 -11.56 10.71
C PHE A 421 -3.38 -11.30 11.30
N VAL A 422 -2.32 -11.74 10.61
CA VAL A 422 -0.95 -11.57 11.10
C VAL A 422 -0.63 -10.09 11.29
N SER A 423 -0.91 -9.27 10.28
CA SER A 423 -0.61 -7.84 10.31
C SER A 423 -1.47 -7.09 11.32
N GLU A 424 -2.77 -7.38 11.41
CA GLU A 424 -3.67 -6.72 12.35
C GLU A 424 -3.33 -7.08 13.80
N PHE A 425 -3.03 -8.35 14.06
CA PHE A 425 -2.60 -8.81 15.36
C PHE A 425 -1.29 -8.14 15.80
N MET A 426 -0.31 -8.00 14.90
CA MET A 426 0.94 -7.27 15.17
C MET A 426 0.66 -5.80 15.50
N VAL A 427 -0.23 -5.13 14.76
CA VAL A 427 -0.63 -3.74 15.02
C VAL A 427 -1.25 -3.62 16.42
N LEU A 428 -2.20 -4.50 16.75
CA LEU A 428 -2.87 -4.45 18.06
C LEU A 428 -1.92 -4.72 19.22
N LEU A 429 -1.03 -5.71 19.11
CA LEU A 429 -0.03 -5.99 20.14
C LEU A 429 0.96 -4.83 20.30
N GLY A 430 1.47 -4.31 19.18
CA GLY A 430 2.36 -3.14 19.21
C GLY A 430 1.67 -1.92 19.80
N SER A 431 0.37 -1.72 19.50
CA SER A 431 -0.44 -0.64 20.05
C SER A 431 -0.68 -0.82 21.54
N PHE A 432 -1.05 -2.02 21.98
CA PHE A 432 -1.35 -2.31 23.37
C PHE A 432 -0.15 -2.10 24.30
N SER A 433 1.06 -2.36 23.81
CA SER A 433 2.31 -2.16 24.58
C SER A 433 2.52 -0.71 24.99
N ARG A 434 2.02 0.27 24.22
CA ARG A 434 2.20 1.71 24.46
C ARG A 434 0.92 2.47 24.75
N TYR A 435 -0.18 2.17 24.03
CA TYR A 435 -1.47 2.87 24.11
C TYR A 435 -2.61 1.85 24.33
N LYS A 436 -2.79 1.41 25.58
CA LYS A 436 -3.76 0.35 25.93
C LYS A 436 -5.19 0.68 25.52
N VAL A 437 -5.67 1.90 25.85
CA VAL A 437 -7.07 2.30 25.57
C VAL A 437 -7.36 2.35 24.07
N PRO A 438 -6.57 3.02 23.22
CA PRO A 438 -6.72 2.97 21.77
C PRO A 438 -6.71 1.55 21.19
N ALA A 439 -5.81 0.67 21.67
CA ALA A 439 -5.73 -0.72 21.23
C ALA A 439 -6.99 -1.52 21.57
N VAL A 440 -7.52 -1.39 22.80
CA VAL A 440 -8.75 -2.06 23.22
C VAL A 440 -9.95 -1.58 22.40
N ILE A 441 -10.07 -0.27 22.14
CA ILE A 441 -11.16 0.26 21.31
C ILE A 441 -11.02 -0.25 19.87
N ALA A 442 -9.80 -0.22 19.29
CA ALA A 442 -9.54 -0.71 17.94
C ALA A 442 -9.90 -2.20 17.79
N THR A 443 -9.70 -3.03 18.84
CA THR A 443 -10.08 -4.45 18.82
C THR A 443 -11.58 -4.67 18.53
N ALA A 444 -12.46 -3.74 18.93
CA ALA A 444 -13.87 -3.80 18.55
C ALA A 444 -14.10 -3.74 17.03
N GLY A 445 -13.14 -3.15 16.29
CA GLY A 445 -13.15 -3.15 14.82
C GLY A 445 -13.19 -4.55 14.21
N ILE A 446 -12.54 -5.54 14.83
CA ILE A 446 -12.55 -6.94 14.37
C ILE A 446 -13.97 -7.52 14.44
N ILE A 447 -14.71 -7.25 15.52
CA ILE A 447 -16.09 -7.71 15.68
C ILE A 447 -16.98 -7.07 14.60
N LEU A 448 -16.82 -5.77 14.38
CA LEU A 448 -17.55 -5.05 13.35
C LEU A 448 -17.19 -5.56 11.94
N ALA A 449 -15.91 -5.93 11.71
CA ALA A 449 -15.46 -6.52 10.46
C ALA A 449 -16.15 -7.86 10.17
N ALA A 450 -16.29 -8.71 11.19
CA ALA A 450 -17.05 -9.95 11.04
C ALA A 450 -18.51 -9.67 10.64
N ILE A 451 -19.15 -8.66 11.25
CA ILE A 451 -20.53 -8.30 10.93
C ILE A 451 -20.69 -7.88 9.47
N TYR A 452 -19.90 -6.88 8.98
CA TYR A 452 -20.12 -6.36 7.63
C TYR A 452 -19.73 -7.37 6.54
N ILE A 453 -18.69 -8.19 6.74
CA ILE A 453 -18.28 -9.21 5.77
C ILE A 453 -19.28 -10.36 5.72
N LEU A 454 -19.60 -10.95 6.86
CA LEU A 454 -20.49 -12.12 6.88
C LEU A 454 -21.91 -11.75 6.47
N TRP A 455 -22.37 -10.55 6.83
CA TRP A 455 -23.67 -10.07 6.41
C TRP A 455 -23.74 -9.78 4.92
N MET A 456 -22.68 -9.16 4.34
CA MET A 456 -22.57 -8.98 2.88
C MET A 456 -22.60 -10.34 2.16
N TYR A 457 -21.79 -11.30 2.63
CA TYR A 457 -21.75 -12.65 2.05
C TYR A 457 -23.10 -13.35 2.16
N GLN A 458 -23.74 -13.33 3.32
CA GLN A 458 -25.02 -13.97 3.55
C GLN A 458 -26.11 -13.39 2.64
N ARG A 459 -26.14 -12.07 2.46
CA ARG A 459 -27.16 -11.40 1.62
C ARG A 459 -26.97 -11.62 0.14
N THR A 460 -25.76 -11.85 -0.33
CA THR A 460 -25.46 -12.04 -1.75
C THR A 460 -25.38 -13.50 -2.17
N MET A 461 -24.73 -14.33 -1.36
CA MET A 461 -24.40 -15.71 -1.74
C MET A 461 -25.42 -16.74 -1.26
N ASN A 462 -26.01 -16.52 -0.08
CA ASN A 462 -26.93 -17.48 0.55
C ASN A 462 -28.40 -17.20 0.20
N GLY A 463 -29.28 -18.11 0.62
CA GLY A 463 -30.73 -17.99 0.49
C GLY A 463 -31.29 -18.55 -0.83
N PRO A 464 -32.55 -18.19 -1.18
CA PRO A 464 -33.13 -18.56 -2.45
C PRO A 464 -32.48 -17.80 -3.60
N THR A 465 -32.30 -18.46 -4.74
CA THR A 465 -31.78 -17.81 -5.94
C THR A 465 -32.82 -16.83 -6.49
N VAL A 466 -32.47 -15.56 -6.57
CA VAL A 466 -33.31 -14.52 -7.15
C VAL A 466 -33.34 -14.69 -8.66
N SER A 467 -34.49 -14.46 -9.32
CA SER A 467 -34.64 -14.61 -10.77
C SER A 467 -33.60 -13.83 -11.59
N SER A 468 -33.15 -12.71 -11.08
CA SER A 468 -32.14 -11.83 -11.70
C SER A 468 -30.74 -12.41 -11.77
N VAL A 469 -30.43 -13.48 -11.01
CA VAL A 469 -29.12 -14.14 -10.99
C VAL A 469 -29.23 -15.64 -11.40
N SER A 470 -30.40 -16.14 -11.73
CA SER A 470 -30.63 -17.56 -12.08
C SER A 470 -29.73 -18.07 -13.20
N ASP A 471 -29.41 -17.20 -14.17
CA ASP A 471 -28.60 -17.54 -15.35
C ASP A 471 -27.17 -17.01 -15.24
N MET A 472 -26.72 -16.61 -14.02
CA MET A 472 -25.39 -16.09 -13.80
C MET A 472 -24.34 -17.17 -14.04
N ALA A 473 -23.50 -16.99 -15.07
CA ALA A 473 -22.38 -17.89 -15.32
C ALA A 473 -21.30 -17.75 -14.23
N ASP A 474 -20.66 -18.86 -13.88
CA ASP A 474 -19.53 -18.88 -12.95
C ASP A 474 -18.27 -18.24 -13.57
N LEU A 475 -17.18 -18.16 -12.80
CA LEU A 475 -15.93 -17.55 -13.21
C LEU A 475 -15.32 -18.25 -14.43
N ARG A 476 -14.84 -17.45 -15.36
CA ARG A 476 -14.05 -17.93 -16.50
C ARG A 476 -12.62 -18.24 -16.07
N PRO A 477 -11.89 -19.14 -16.78
CA PRO A 477 -10.51 -19.48 -16.45
C PRO A 477 -9.59 -18.25 -16.31
N ARG A 478 -9.76 -17.22 -17.15
CA ARG A 478 -9.01 -15.97 -17.06
C ARG A 478 -9.27 -15.20 -15.76
N GLU A 479 -10.51 -15.17 -15.29
CA GLU A 479 -10.90 -14.49 -14.05
C GLU A 479 -10.36 -15.25 -12.82
N ILE A 480 -10.35 -16.58 -12.87
CA ILE A 480 -9.71 -17.43 -11.86
C ILE A 480 -8.19 -17.17 -11.87
N LEU A 481 -7.57 -17.08 -13.06
CA LEU A 481 -6.15 -16.77 -13.19
C LEU A 481 -5.79 -15.36 -12.66
N ALA A 482 -6.71 -14.41 -12.74
CA ALA A 482 -6.52 -13.09 -12.19
C ALA A 482 -6.59 -13.09 -10.65
N VAL A 483 -7.61 -13.72 -10.05
CA VAL A 483 -7.81 -13.68 -8.58
C VAL A 483 -6.99 -14.74 -7.84
N GLY A 484 -6.77 -15.90 -8.46
CA GLY A 484 -6.09 -17.05 -7.84
C GLY A 484 -4.73 -16.73 -7.23
N PRO A 485 -3.81 -16.06 -7.95
CA PRO A 485 -2.51 -15.67 -7.39
C PRO A 485 -2.61 -14.75 -6.17
N LEU A 486 -3.58 -13.82 -6.13
CA LEU A 486 -3.79 -12.95 -4.97
C LEU A 486 -4.19 -13.76 -3.74
N LEU A 487 -5.13 -14.71 -3.89
CA LEU A 487 -5.57 -15.56 -2.79
C LEU A 487 -4.48 -16.55 -2.36
N ALA A 488 -3.68 -17.05 -3.29
CA ALA A 488 -2.52 -17.88 -2.97
C ALA A 488 -1.51 -17.12 -2.11
N LEU A 489 -1.23 -15.85 -2.44
CA LEU A 489 -0.38 -14.97 -1.63
C LEU A 489 -1.00 -14.65 -0.27
N VAL A 490 -2.32 -14.42 -0.21
CA VAL A 490 -3.05 -14.19 1.05
C VAL A 490 -2.92 -15.38 2.00
N VAL A 491 -3.04 -16.62 1.50
CA VAL A 491 -2.85 -17.83 2.30
C VAL A 491 -1.36 -18.01 2.65
N PHE A 492 -0.47 -17.85 1.68
CA PHE A 492 0.97 -17.98 1.90
C PHE A 492 1.48 -17.06 3.00
N VAL A 493 1.19 -15.76 2.91
CA VAL A 493 1.62 -14.76 3.92
C VAL A 493 0.89 -14.97 5.25
N GLY A 494 -0.34 -15.50 5.23
CA GLY A 494 -1.08 -15.84 6.45
C GLY A 494 -0.47 -16.97 7.25
N VAL A 495 0.10 -17.97 6.55
CA VAL A 495 0.73 -19.15 7.17
C VAL A 495 2.23 -18.92 7.41
N TYR A 496 2.92 -18.24 6.48
CA TYR A 496 4.36 -18.04 6.53
C TYR A 496 4.76 -16.59 6.19
N PRO A 497 4.51 -15.63 7.13
CA PRO A 497 4.81 -14.22 6.92
C PRO A 497 6.31 -13.87 6.95
N LYS A 498 7.15 -14.80 7.45
CA LYS A 498 8.58 -14.58 7.71
C LYS A 498 9.35 -13.96 6.53
N PRO A 499 9.23 -14.44 5.28
CA PRO A 499 9.99 -13.86 4.15
C PRO A 499 9.72 -12.38 3.93
N VAL A 500 8.47 -11.94 4.10
CA VAL A 500 8.08 -10.54 3.94
C VAL A 500 8.57 -9.72 5.14
N LEU A 501 8.45 -10.24 6.36
CA LEU A 501 8.93 -9.57 7.56
C LEU A 501 10.46 -9.45 7.61
N ASP A 502 11.20 -10.42 7.09
CA ASP A 502 12.67 -10.35 6.99
C ASP A 502 13.13 -9.18 6.10
N ILE A 503 12.34 -8.82 5.08
CA ILE A 503 12.59 -7.67 4.22
C ILE A 503 12.21 -6.37 4.93
N ILE A 504 11.08 -6.33 5.64
CA ILE A 504 10.52 -5.13 6.29
C ILE A 504 11.33 -4.72 7.53
N ASN A 505 11.68 -5.68 8.40
CA ASN A 505 12.19 -5.39 9.73
C ASN A 505 13.47 -4.54 9.77
N PRO A 506 14.47 -4.70 8.88
CA PRO A 506 15.65 -3.83 8.88
C PRO A 506 15.30 -2.36 8.65
N ALA A 507 14.39 -2.07 7.69
CA ALA A 507 13.95 -0.71 7.41
C ALA A 507 13.15 -0.12 8.59
N VAL A 508 12.28 -0.91 9.22
CA VAL A 508 11.54 -0.49 10.43
C VAL A 508 12.52 -0.12 11.56
N GLN A 509 13.58 -0.89 11.77
CA GLN A 509 14.58 -0.56 12.80
C GLN A 509 15.29 0.76 12.50
N THR A 510 15.62 1.03 11.23
CA THR A 510 16.19 2.30 10.80
C THR A 510 15.24 3.45 11.10
N THR A 511 13.99 3.38 10.68
CA THR A 511 12.95 4.38 10.94
C THR A 511 12.77 4.62 12.44
N MET A 512 12.70 3.56 13.26
CA MET A 512 12.55 3.68 14.73
C MET A 512 13.76 4.36 15.39
N THR A 513 14.96 4.10 14.87
CA THR A 513 16.19 4.75 15.33
C THR A 513 16.18 6.25 15.01
N GLN A 514 15.79 6.62 13.80
CA GLN A 514 15.71 8.02 13.36
C GLN A 514 14.64 8.81 14.13
N VAL A 515 13.52 8.19 14.44
CA VAL A 515 12.47 8.80 15.31
C VAL A 515 12.94 8.89 16.78
N HIS A 516 14.07 8.28 17.14
CA HIS A 516 14.55 8.21 18.53
C HIS A 516 13.48 7.65 19.48
N THR A 517 12.89 6.52 19.12
CA THR A 517 11.93 5.80 19.97
C THR A 517 12.39 4.37 20.19
N THR A 518 12.14 3.86 21.38
CA THR A 518 12.43 2.47 21.77
C THR A 518 11.15 1.75 22.12
N ASP A 519 11.12 0.45 21.90
CA ASP A 519 9.99 -0.37 22.30
C ASP A 519 9.79 -0.35 23.82
N PRO A 520 8.56 -0.31 24.32
CA PRO A 520 8.26 -0.43 25.74
C PRO A 520 8.79 -1.76 26.30
N ARG A 521 9.37 -1.73 27.49
CA ARG A 521 9.77 -2.95 28.19
C ARG A 521 8.52 -3.73 28.61
N PRO A 522 8.52 -5.08 28.54
CA PRO A 522 7.43 -5.89 29.08
C PRO A 522 7.19 -5.56 30.55
N ALA A 523 5.94 -5.32 30.93
CA ALA A 523 5.56 -4.99 32.31
C ALA A 523 5.88 -6.13 33.29
N HIS A 524 5.87 -7.37 32.81
CA HIS A 524 6.25 -8.58 33.55
C HIS A 524 7.19 -9.41 32.69
N PRO A 525 8.50 -9.48 33.02
CA PRO A 525 9.39 -10.43 32.37
C PRO A 525 8.88 -11.84 32.67
N VAL A 526 8.69 -12.65 31.65
CA VAL A 526 8.27 -14.05 31.83
C VAL A 526 9.40 -14.76 32.58
N PRO A 527 9.15 -15.33 33.76
CA PRO A 527 10.18 -16.07 34.50
C PRO A 527 10.75 -17.18 33.61
N GLY A 528 12.05 -17.23 33.50
CA GLY A 528 12.75 -18.22 32.66
C GLY A 528 13.07 -17.79 31.23
N PHE A 529 12.70 -16.56 30.80
CA PHE A 529 13.10 -16.03 29.50
C PHE A 529 13.97 -14.78 29.67
N THR A 530 15.20 -14.86 29.22
CA THR A 530 16.06 -13.68 29.10
C THR A 530 15.83 -13.08 27.71
N LEU A 531 15.28 -11.89 27.64
CA LEU A 531 15.24 -11.09 26.40
C LEU A 531 16.68 -10.68 26.07
N THR A 532 17.38 -11.48 25.31
CA THR A 532 18.59 -11.01 24.63
C THR A 532 18.12 -10.16 23.46
N VAL A 533 18.15 -8.85 23.62
CA VAL A 533 18.04 -7.89 22.51
C VAL A 533 19.32 -8.06 21.67
N LYS A 534 19.38 -9.12 20.89
CA LYS A 534 20.24 -9.14 19.71
C LYS A 534 19.53 -8.25 18.70
N ALA A 535 20.21 -7.20 18.25
CA ALA A 535 19.69 -6.28 17.26
C ALA A 535 18.89 -7.03 16.18
N GLY A 536 17.57 -6.85 16.17
CA GLY A 536 16.66 -7.31 15.11
C GLY A 536 15.64 -8.39 15.42
N TRP A 537 15.75 -9.20 16.52
CA TRP A 537 14.78 -10.28 16.80
C TRP A 537 14.64 -10.56 18.29
N TYR A 538 13.41 -10.72 18.79
CA TYR A 538 13.15 -11.38 20.06
C TYR A 538 13.35 -12.89 19.86
N ALA A 539 14.58 -13.40 20.08
CA ALA A 539 14.82 -14.84 20.12
C ALA A 539 14.57 -15.32 21.56
N TYR A 540 13.52 -16.10 21.75
CA TYR A 540 13.34 -16.90 22.94
C TYR A 540 14.34 -18.07 22.88
N ALA A 541 15.43 -17.99 23.64
CA ALA A 541 16.25 -19.18 23.89
C ALA A 541 15.75 -19.84 25.18
N PRO A 542 15.42 -21.14 25.17
CA PRO A 542 15.11 -21.86 26.40
C PRO A 542 16.38 -21.88 27.28
N LEU A 543 16.19 -21.61 28.57
CA LEU A 543 17.26 -21.79 29.56
C LEU A 543 17.66 -23.29 29.61
N PRO A 544 18.93 -23.61 29.76
CA PRO A 544 19.33 -25.00 30.04
C PRO A 544 18.64 -25.48 31.32
N GLY A 545 18.11 -26.71 31.26
CA GLY A 545 17.39 -27.31 32.38
C GLY A 545 18.22 -27.36 33.68
N PRO A 546 17.59 -27.62 34.85
CA PRO A 546 18.23 -27.56 36.16
C PRO A 546 19.17 -28.79 36.40
N GLY A 547 20.28 -28.80 35.68
CA GLY A 547 21.24 -29.91 35.75
C GLY A 547 22.62 -29.53 35.25
N GLY A 548 23.16 -28.40 35.71
CA GLY A 548 24.50 -27.97 35.27
C GLY A 548 25.04 -26.77 36.04
N LEU A 549 24.92 -26.80 37.37
CA LEU A 549 25.79 -25.97 38.22
C LEU A 549 27.09 -26.72 38.47
N GLY A 550 27.99 -26.63 37.50
CA GLY A 550 29.39 -27.01 37.65
C GLY A 550 30.22 -25.75 37.94
N ASP A 551 30.87 -25.76 39.04
CA ASP A 551 31.78 -24.80 39.65
C ASP A 551 32.63 -24.01 38.65
N GLY A 552 32.67 -22.65 38.80
CA GLY A 552 33.59 -21.81 38.06
C GLY A 552 33.34 -20.31 38.23
N PHE A 553 33.27 -19.83 39.49
CA PHE A 553 33.48 -18.41 39.76
C PHE A 553 34.97 -18.10 39.84
N PRO A 554 35.55 -17.21 39.06
CA PRO A 554 36.87 -16.66 39.37
C PRO A 554 36.73 -15.68 40.52
N GLN A 555 37.47 -15.97 41.60
CA GLN A 555 37.63 -15.10 42.76
C GLN A 555 38.27 -13.76 42.36
N SER A 556 37.69 -12.69 42.87
CA SER A 556 38.25 -11.36 42.84
C SER A 556 39.58 -11.29 43.56
N GLY A 557 40.68 -11.12 42.82
CA GLY A 557 41.99 -10.78 43.37
C GLY A 557 42.11 -9.27 43.56
N ASN A 558 42.14 -8.82 44.79
CA ASN A 558 42.63 -7.51 45.17
C ASN A 558 44.13 -7.37 44.84
N GLY A 559 44.52 -6.37 44.08
CA GLY A 559 45.88 -5.95 43.82
C GLY A 559 46.00 -4.45 43.88
N VAL A 560 46.53 -3.96 45.01
CA VAL A 560 46.88 -2.57 45.29
C VAL A 560 48.10 -2.17 44.44
N ALA A 561 48.11 -0.90 44.07
CA ALA A 561 49.11 -0.14 43.32
C ALA A 561 50.56 -0.16 43.93
N PRO A 562 51.59 0.32 43.21
CA PRO A 562 51.97 1.73 43.40
C PRO A 562 51.77 2.60 42.14
#